data_83a2db26d803e6a727cee7408970e25c
#
_entry.id   83a2db26d803e6a727cee7408970e25c
#
_cell.length_a   1.000
_cell.length_b   1.000
_cell.length_c   1.000
_cell.angle_alpha   90.00
_cell.angle_beta   90.00
_cell.angle_gamma   90.00
#
_symmetry.space_group_name_H-M   'P 1'
#
loop_
_entity.id
_entity.type
_entity.pdbx_description
1 polymer ?
#
loop_
_entity_poly.entity_id
_entity_poly.type
_entity_poly.pdbx_seq_one_letter_code
_entity_poly.pdbx_strand_id
1 'polypeptide(L)'
;SRLPSEVDVEGDIIVLSDPHGDFVSLLSVLRNNGAVGESLEWTFGSGTLVIIGDVFDRGKDVNTILWFVEKLRQEAERAGGRVIFQIGNHEDIVLKGNYRYTEDKYKEFAGRAGVSLRDLYGKDSELGRLIRSANIVSRLNDNVIVHAGLGGEFFRRGLSFDEVNGMVDDYLGVPNDSLAVIGGDEEFVFR
;
A
#
# COMPACT_ATOMS: atom_id res chain seq x y z
N SER A 1 9.87 10.11 2.53
CA SER A 1 8.75 10.89 3.09
C SER A 1 7.43 10.32 2.62
N ARG A 2 6.37 10.43 3.43
CA ARG A 2 5.01 10.05 3.07
C ARG A 2 4.50 10.90 1.91
N LEU A 3 3.67 10.31 1.05
CA LEU A 3 3.00 11.04 -0.02
C LEU A 3 1.95 12.00 0.55
N PRO A 4 1.66 13.13 -0.12
CA PRO A 4 0.55 13.99 0.27
C PRO A 4 -0.76 13.21 0.38
N SER A 5 -1.54 13.46 1.42
CA SER A 5 -2.83 12.80 1.61
C SER A 5 -3.95 13.38 0.74
N GLU A 6 -3.79 14.62 0.31
CA GLU A 6 -4.75 15.32 -0.54
C GLU A 6 -4.07 15.81 -1.80
N VAL A 7 -4.62 15.44 -2.94
CA VAL A 7 -4.05 15.77 -4.26
C VAL A 7 -5.17 16.09 -5.24
N ASP A 8 -4.99 17.18 -5.96
CA ASP A 8 -5.78 17.47 -7.14
C ASP A 8 -4.98 17.05 -8.38
N VAL A 9 -5.61 16.26 -9.24
CA VAL A 9 -4.99 15.71 -10.44
C VAL A 9 -5.83 16.04 -11.66
N GLU A 10 -5.13 16.24 -12.77
CA GLU A 10 -5.72 16.33 -14.11
C GLU A 10 -5.47 15.00 -14.85
N GLY A 11 -6.34 14.72 -15.82
CA GLY A 11 -6.23 13.50 -16.63
C GLY A 11 -6.98 12.29 -16.07
N ASP A 12 -6.75 11.15 -16.72
CA ASP A 12 -7.45 9.91 -16.42
C ASP A 12 -6.93 9.29 -15.12
N ILE A 13 -7.84 8.62 -14.40
CA ILE A 13 -7.54 7.96 -13.13
C ILE A 13 -7.93 6.49 -13.24
N ILE A 14 -6.98 5.60 -12.95
CA ILE A 14 -7.24 4.17 -12.78
C ILE A 14 -7.18 3.87 -11.29
N VAL A 15 -8.24 3.25 -10.76
CA VAL A 15 -8.29 2.80 -9.37
C VAL A 15 -8.48 1.30 -9.36
N LEU A 16 -7.64 0.59 -8.64
CA LEU A 16 -7.74 -0.86 -8.43
C LEU A 16 -7.42 -1.22 -6.98
N SER A 17 -7.88 -2.38 -6.54
CA SER A 17 -7.69 -2.87 -5.19
C SER A 17 -7.32 -4.36 -5.20
N ASP A 18 -6.74 -4.83 -4.11
CA ASP A 18 -6.55 -6.23 -3.77
C ASP A 18 -5.84 -7.08 -4.84
N PRO A 19 -4.66 -6.68 -5.36
CA PRO A 19 -3.95 -7.52 -6.32
C PRO A 19 -3.38 -8.81 -5.71
N HIS A 20 -3.26 -8.90 -4.39
CA HIS A 20 -2.91 -10.11 -3.64
C HIS A 20 -1.84 -10.99 -4.30
N GLY A 21 -0.72 -10.39 -4.68
CA GLY A 21 0.39 -11.12 -5.30
C GLY A 21 0.08 -11.73 -6.67
N ASP A 22 -0.99 -11.34 -7.34
CA ASP A 22 -1.31 -11.73 -8.73
C ASP A 22 -0.80 -10.67 -9.71
N PHE A 23 0.48 -10.76 -10.04
CA PHE A 23 1.12 -9.82 -10.96
C PHE A 23 0.57 -9.92 -12.39
N VAL A 24 0.18 -11.11 -12.83
CA VAL A 24 -0.33 -11.32 -14.18
C VAL A 24 -1.64 -10.60 -14.40
N SER A 25 -2.58 -10.75 -13.47
CA SER A 25 -3.87 -10.06 -13.53
C SER A 25 -3.70 -8.55 -13.41
N LEU A 26 -2.88 -8.08 -12.48
CA LEU A 26 -2.55 -6.65 -12.34
C LEU A 26 -2.00 -6.08 -13.66
N LEU A 27 -1.00 -6.73 -14.23
CA LEU A 27 -0.38 -6.29 -15.48
C LEU A 27 -1.37 -6.26 -16.64
N SER A 28 -2.24 -7.28 -16.73
CA SER A 28 -3.29 -7.34 -17.74
C SER A 28 -4.25 -6.14 -17.65
N VAL A 29 -4.70 -5.81 -16.44
CA VAL A 29 -5.57 -4.64 -16.22
C VAL A 29 -4.86 -3.36 -16.64
N LEU A 30 -3.62 -3.15 -16.22
CA LEU A 30 -2.86 -1.94 -16.53
C LEU A 30 -2.58 -1.78 -18.02
N ARG A 31 -2.23 -2.85 -18.72
CA ARG A 31 -2.03 -2.85 -20.18
C ARG A 31 -3.31 -2.57 -20.93
N ASN A 32 -4.39 -3.24 -20.58
CA ASN A 32 -5.67 -3.08 -21.24
C ASN A 32 -6.25 -1.66 -21.11
N ASN A 33 -5.81 -0.92 -20.09
CA ASN A 33 -6.18 0.47 -19.86
C ASN A 33 -5.10 1.47 -20.29
N GLY A 34 -4.05 1.02 -20.98
CA GLY A 34 -3.01 1.88 -21.52
C GLY A 34 -2.07 2.51 -20.49
N ALA A 35 -2.08 2.02 -19.25
CA ALA A 35 -1.23 2.55 -18.19
C ALA A 35 0.21 2.03 -18.28
N VAL A 36 0.40 0.83 -18.84
CA VAL A 36 1.69 0.14 -18.92
C VAL A 36 1.88 -0.45 -20.32
N GLY A 37 3.04 -0.23 -20.90
CA GLY A 37 3.41 -0.75 -22.22
C GLY A 37 3.97 -2.17 -22.19
N GLU A 38 4.36 -2.66 -23.38
CA GLU A 38 4.84 -4.03 -23.56
C GLU A 38 6.14 -4.33 -22.78
N SER A 39 7.02 -3.33 -22.62
CA SER A 39 8.26 -3.45 -21.86
C SER A 39 8.10 -3.11 -20.38
N LEU A 40 6.87 -3.11 -19.87
CA LEU A 40 6.52 -2.77 -18.48
C LEU A 40 6.80 -1.31 -18.12
N GLU A 41 6.90 -0.42 -19.09
CA GLU A 41 7.10 1.01 -18.91
C GLU A 41 5.77 1.74 -18.66
N TRP A 42 5.83 2.88 -17.99
CA TRP A 42 4.70 3.78 -17.83
C TRP A 42 4.31 4.44 -19.16
N THR A 43 3.07 4.27 -19.59
CA THR A 43 2.53 4.84 -20.82
C THR A 43 1.32 5.75 -20.59
N PHE A 44 0.94 5.98 -19.35
CA PHE A 44 -0.28 6.72 -18.99
C PHE A 44 -0.09 8.26 -18.94
N GLY A 45 1.08 8.74 -19.34
CA GLY A 45 1.37 10.18 -19.39
C GLY A 45 1.17 10.85 -18.03
N SER A 46 0.34 11.91 -18.00
CA SER A 46 -0.02 12.63 -16.78
C SER A 46 -1.13 11.94 -15.95
N GLY A 47 -1.58 10.76 -16.34
CA GLY A 47 -2.61 10.01 -15.63
C GLY A 47 -2.21 9.58 -14.21
N THR A 48 -3.19 9.16 -13.44
CA THR A 48 -3.00 8.71 -12.05
C THR A 48 -3.44 7.27 -11.88
N LEU A 49 -2.56 6.43 -11.34
CA LEU A 49 -2.85 5.07 -10.90
C LEU A 49 -2.97 5.04 -9.38
N VAL A 50 -4.06 4.49 -8.87
CA VAL A 50 -4.27 4.26 -7.43
C VAL A 50 -4.42 2.78 -7.17
N ILE A 51 -3.59 2.24 -6.26
CA ILE A 51 -3.69 0.87 -5.76
C ILE A 51 -4.12 0.95 -4.30
N ILE A 52 -5.34 0.52 -4.01
CA ILE A 52 -5.96 0.65 -2.70
C ILE A 52 -5.62 -0.59 -1.83
N GLY A 53 -4.34 -0.78 -1.51
CA GLY A 53 -3.88 -1.81 -0.59
C GLY A 53 -4.06 -3.26 -1.03
N ASP A 54 -3.79 -4.14 -0.08
CA ASP A 54 -3.86 -5.59 -0.20
C ASP A 54 -3.06 -6.16 -1.38
N VAL A 55 -1.83 -5.69 -1.52
CA VAL A 55 -0.81 -6.30 -2.38
C VAL A 55 -0.32 -7.61 -1.77
N PHE A 56 -0.30 -7.69 -0.43
CA PHE A 56 0.19 -8.83 0.32
C PHE A 56 -0.75 -10.03 0.29
N ASP A 57 -0.13 -11.19 0.57
CA ASP A 57 -0.76 -12.50 0.76
C ASP A 57 -1.35 -13.15 -0.50
N ARG A 58 -1.73 -14.40 -0.36
CA ARG A 58 -2.40 -15.30 -1.31
C ARG A 58 -1.59 -15.63 -2.56
N GLY A 59 -1.13 -14.64 -3.30
CA GLY A 59 -0.39 -14.85 -4.54
C GLY A 59 1.12 -14.87 -4.36
N LYS A 60 1.81 -15.29 -5.42
CA LYS A 60 3.26 -15.53 -5.39
C LYS A 60 4.11 -14.31 -5.64
N ASP A 61 3.54 -13.23 -6.18
CA ASP A 61 4.33 -12.15 -6.76
C ASP A 61 4.23 -10.83 -5.98
N VAL A 62 4.01 -10.92 -4.65
CA VAL A 62 3.92 -9.75 -3.75
C VAL A 62 5.11 -8.81 -3.93
N ASN A 63 6.35 -9.31 -3.81
CA ASN A 63 7.53 -8.47 -3.95
C ASN A 63 7.71 -7.95 -5.38
N THR A 64 7.32 -8.74 -6.39
CA THR A 64 7.31 -8.30 -7.78
C THR A 64 6.38 -7.10 -7.95
N ILE A 65 5.18 -7.16 -7.39
CA ILE A 65 4.22 -6.05 -7.44
C ILE A 65 4.77 -4.82 -6.72
N LEU A 66 5.31 -4.97 -5.51
CA LEU A 66 5.84 -3.85 -4.75
C LEU A 66 6.98 -3.12 -5.49
N TRP A 67 7.94 -3.86 -6.06
CA TRP A 67 9.00 -3.28 -6.87
C TRP A 67 8.48 -2.67 -8.18
N PHE A 68 7.46 -3.28 -8.78
CA PHE A 68 6.82 -2.75 -9.97
C PHE A 68 6.08 -1.44 -9.69
N VAL A 69 5.36 -1.35 -8.58
CA VAL A 69 4.72 -0.12 -8.12
C VAL A 69 5.75 0.99 -7.93
N GLU A 70 6.88 0.69 -7.28
CA GLU A 70 7.96 1.67 -7.09
C GLU A 70 8.57 2.13 -8.41
N LYS A 71 8.81 1.20 -9.35
CA LYS A 71 9.27 1.52 -10.70
C LYS A 71 8.29 2.47 -11.41
N LEU A 72 7.01 2.10 -11.43
CA LEU A 72 5.97 2.90 -12.07
C LEU A 72 5.82 4.27 -11.42
N ARG A 73 5.97 4.38 -10.09
CA ARG A 73 5.93 5.66 -9.37
C ARG A 73 7.00 6.62 -9.90
N GLN A 74 8.23 6.14 -10.05
CA GLN A 74 9.34 6.94 -10.55
C GLN A 74 9.16 7.33 -12.02
N GLU A 75 8.64 6.45 -12.84
CA GLU A 75 8.41 6.71 -14.26
C GLU A 75 7.22 7.66 -14.47
N ALA A 76 6.13 7.49 -13.73
CA ALA A 76 4.97 8.37 -13.73
C ALA A 76 5.37 9.80 -13.36
N GLU A 77 6.13 9.97 -12.27
CA GLU A 77 6.60 11.29 -11.83
C GLU A 77 7.39 12.01 -12.92
N ARG A 78 8.28 11.30 -13.65
CA ARG A 78 9.02 11.88 -14.79
C ARG A 78 8.12 12.27 -15.95
N ALA A 79 7.00 11.58 -16.12
CA ALA A 79 6.01 11.83 -17.17
C ALA A 79 4.94 12.86 -16.78
N GLY A 80 5.00 13.41 -15.56
CA GLY A 80 3.98 14.31 -15.02
C GLY A 80 2.74 13.59 -14.49
N GLY A 81 2.77 12.25 -14.43
CA GLY A 81 1.73 11.41 -13.86
C GLY A 81 1.98 11.05 -12.40
N ARG A 82 1.21 10.09 -11.88
CA ARG A 82 1.28 9.72 -10.47
C ARG A 82 0.90 8.26 -10.23
N VAL A 83 1.57 7.63 -9.28
CA VAL A 83 1.15 6.34 -8.71
C VAL A 83 0.98 6.51 -7.20
N ILE A 84 -0.22 6.19 -6.71
CA ILE A 84 -0.57 6.21 -5.29
C ILE A 84 -0.76 4.76 -4.86
N PHE A 85 0.01 4.34 -3.86
CA PHE A 85 -0.18 3.08 -3.17
C PHE A 85 -0.72 3.38 -1.78
N GLN A 86 -1.78 2.68 -1.38
CA GLN A 86 -2.35 2.75 -0.05
C GLN A 86 -2.15 1.44 0.70
N ILE A 87 -2.27 1.49 2.00
CA ILE A 87 -2.18 0.33 2.89
C ILE A 87 -3.56 -0.29 3.03
N GLY A 88 -3.65 -1.60 2.80
CA GLY A 88 -4.77 -2.43 3.15
C GLY A 88 -4.52 -3.20 4.46
N ASN A 89 -5.50 -4.00 4.87
CA ASN A 89 -5.35 -4.78 6.09
C ASN A 89 -4.34 -5.93 5.97
N HIS A 90 -4.09 -6.47 4.78
CA HIS A 90 -3.10 -7.52 4.60
C HIS A 90 -1.66 -7.03 4.75
N GLU A 91 -1.34 -5.79 4.44
CA GLU A 91 -0.06 -5.19 4.77
C GLU A 91 0.17 -5.21 6.29
N ASP A 92 -0.82 -4.76 7.07
CA ASP A 92 -0.73 -4.75 8.54
C ASP A 92 -0.66 -6.16 9.15
N ILE A 93 -1.47 -7.09 8.65
CA ILE A 93 -1.48 -8.50 9.09
C ILE A 93 -0.08 -9.11 8.98
N VAL A 94 0.59 -8.95 7.85
CA VAL A 94 1.94 -9.50 7.63
C VAL A 94 2.97 -8.80 8.50
N LEU A 95 2.89 -7.47 8.62
CA LEU A 95 3.82 -6.70 9.46
C LEU A 95 3.65 -6.98 10.96
N LYS A 96 2.47 -7.39 11.40
CA LYS A 96 2.21 -7.91 12.76
C LYS A 96 2.78 -9.32 13.00
N GLY A 97 3.26 -9.98 11.95
CA GLY A 97 3.82 -11.34 12.05
C GLY A 97 2.79 -12.45 11.86
N ASN A 98 1.62 -12.14 11.37
CA ASN A 98 0.62 -13.14 11.02
C ASN A 98 0.79 -13.53 9.54
N TYR A 99 1.40 -14.68 9.29
CA TYR A 99 1.73 -15.21 7.96
C TYR A 99 0.78 -16.29 7.48
N ARG A 100 -0.44 -16.29 7.99
CA ARG A 100 -1.45 -17.32 7.69
C ARG A 100 -1.75 -17.46 6.20
N TYR A 101 -1.73 -16.34 5.50
CA TYR A 101 -2.07 -16.28 4.07
C TYR A 101 -0.85 -16.07 3.16
N THR A 102 0.34 -16.00 3.76
CA THR A 102 1.59 -15.75 3.04
C THR A 102 2.11 -17.03 2.40
N GLU A 103 2.46 -16.96 1.13
CA GLU A 103 3.05 -18.06 0.36
C GLU A 103 4.35 -18.56 0.99
N ASP A 104 4.54 -19.87 0.99
CA ASP A 104 5.67 -20.54 1.66
C ASP A 104 7.03 -20.12 1.09
N LYS A 105 7.11 -19.78 -0.19
CA LYS A 105 8.37 -19.30 -0.79
C LYS A 105 8.99 -18.11 -0.05
N TYR A 106 8.18 -17.22 0.52
CA TYR A 106 8.66 -16.08 1.31
C TYR A 106 9.22 -16.50 2.66
N LYS A 107 8.56 -17.47 3.30
CA LYS A 107 9.02 -18.06 4.57
C LYS A 107 10.35 -18.80 4.36
N GLU A 108 10.43 -19.59 3.29
CA GLU A 108 11.65 -20.29 2.90
C GLU A 108 12.80 -19.34 2.58
N PHE A 109 12.51 -18.27 1.84
CA PHE A 109 13.51 -17.26 1.52
C PHE A 109 14.06 -16.58 2.78
N ALA A 110 13.18 -16.13 3.68
CA ALA A 110 13.57 -15.55 4.95
C ALA A 110 14.44 -16.50 5.78
N GLY A 111 14.02 -17.78 5.87
CA GLY A 111 14.79 -18.82 6.57
C GLY A 111 16.19 -19.03 5.99
N ARG A 112 16.32 -19.08 4.66
CA ARG A 112 17.63 -19.18 3.96
C ARG A 112 18.52 -17.95 4.18
N ALA A 113 17.89 -16.76 4.26
CA ALA A 113 18.59 -15.51 4.52
C ALA A 113 18.97 -15.33 6.01
N GLY A 114 18.50 -16.22 6.91
CA GLY A 114 18.76 -16.13 8.34
C GLY A 114 18.06 -14.95 9.02
N VAL A 115 16.95 -14.46 8.43
CA VAL A 115 16.13 -13.36 8.96
C VAL A 115 14.69 -13.80 9.16
N SER A 116 13.92 -13.05 9.94
CA SER A 116 12.49 -13.28 10.00
C SER A 116 11.79 -12.70 8.76
N LEU A 117 10.64 -13.24 8.40
CA LEU A 117 9.84 -12.67 7.31
C LEU A 117 9.45 -11.20 7.61
N ARG A 118 9.23 -10.87 8.88
CA ARG A 118 8.97 -9.51 9.33
C ARG A 118 10.13 -8.56 9.04
N ASP A 119 11.38 -9.03 9.14
CA ASP A 119 12.55 -8.20 8.90
C ASP A 119 12.70 -7.83 7.41
N LEU A 120 12.19 -8.67 6.50
CA LEU A 120 12.17 -8.35 5.06
C LEU A 120 11.36 -7.08 4.76
N TYR A 121 10.38 -6.77 5.60
CA TYR A 121 9.51 -5.59 5.50
C TYR A 121 9.70 -4.65 6.69
N GLY A 122 10.83 -4.76 7.36
CA GLY A 122 11.21 -3.91 8.50
C GLY A 122 11.47 -2.46 8.08
N LYS A 123 11.53 -1.55 9.05
CA LYS A 123 11.74 -0.11 8.80
C LYS A 123 13.05 0.19 8.05
N ASP A 124 14.04 -0.70 8.16
CA ASP A 124 15.36 -0.55 7.55
C ASP A 124 15.45 -1.16 6.14
N SER A 125 14.44 -1.92 5.70
CA SER A 125 14.37 -2.46 4.34
C SER A 125 13.75 -1.48 3.36
N GLU A 126 14.12 -1.57 2.06
CA GLU A 126 13.53 -0.71 1.02
C GLU A 126 12.00 -0.92 0.90
N LEU A 127 11.56 -2.19 0.85
CA LEU A 127 10.14 -2.50 0.79
C LEU A 127 9.39 -2.05 2.05
N GLY A 128 10.02 -2.18 3.22
CA GLY A 128 9.45 -1.66 4.46
C GLY A 128 9.29 -0.14 4.46
N ARG A 129 10.24 0.59 3.89
CA ARG A 129 10.13 2.05 3.71
C ARG A 129 9.06 2.42 2.69
N LEU A 130 8.96 1.68 1.58
CA LEU A 130 7.90 1.87 0.59
C LEU A 130 6.52 1.73 1.24
N ILE A 131 6.27 0.64 1.94
CA ILE A 131 4.99 0.38 2.61
C ILE A 131 4.67 1.50 3.61
N ARG A 132 5.62 1.89 4.45
CA ARG A 132 5.40 2.92 5.48
C ARG A 132 5.32 4.35 4.92
N SER A 133 5.69 4.56 3.67
CA SER A 133 5.45 5.84 2.99
C SER A 133 4.04 5.96 2.42
N ALA A 134 3.30 4.86 2.36
CA ALA A 134 1.93 4.84 1.87
C ALA A 134 0.94 5.43 2.87
N ASN A 135 -0.17 5.93 2.37
CA ASN A 135 -1.29 6.43 3.15
C ASN A 135 -2.32 5.31 3.36
N ILE A 136 -3.16 5.45 4.38
CA ILE A 136 -4.37 4.62 4.58
C ILE A 136 -5.62 5.31 4.04
N VAL A 137 -5.59 6.62 3.94
CA VAL A 137 -6.65 7.43 3.36
C VAL A 137 -6.06 8.55 2.50
N SER A 138 -6.69 8.85 1.38
CA SER A 138 -6.29 9.97 0.52
C SER A 138 -7.53 10.62 -0.09
N ARG A 139 -7.44 11.93 -0.36
CA ARG A 139 -8.38 12.63 -1.22
C ARG A 139 -7.75 12.85 -2.59
N LEU A 140 -8.47 12.44 -3.62
CA LEU A 140 -8.10 12.66 -5.00
C LEU A 140 -9.23 13.43 -5.69
N ASN A 141 -9.00 14.70 -5.99
CA ASN A 141 -10.05 15.64 -6.39
C ASN A 141 -11.19 15.65 -5.33
N ASP A 142 -12.44 15.37 -5.72
CA ASP A 142 -13.59 15.30 -4.84
C ASP A 142 -13.82 13.88 -4.24
N ASN A 143 -12.90 12.93 -4.49
CA ASN A 143 -13.08 11.55 -4.07
C ASN A 143 -12.17 11.20 -2.89
N VAL A 144 -12.74 10.65 -1.84
CA VAL A 144 -11.98 10.05 -0.74
C VAL A 144 -11.76 8.57 -1.04
N ILE A 145 -10.51 8.15 -0.95
CA ILE A 145 -10.07 6.79 -1.27
C ILE A 145 -9.54 6.16 0.02
N VAL A 146 -10.07 5.01 0.36
CA VAL A 146 -9.73 4.23 1.54
C VAL A 146 -9.98 2.76 1.27
N HIS A 147 -9.14 1.86 1.80
CA HIS A 147 -9.24 0.42 1.53
C HIS A 147 -10.55 -0.20 2.06
N ALA A 148 -10.93 0.09 3.29
CA ALA A 148 -12.14 -0.49 3.90
C ALA A 148 -13.29 0.51 4.03
N GLY A 149 -13.09 1.60 4.76
CA GLY A 149 -14.10 2.63 4.97
C GLY A 149 -13.70 3.60 6.09
N LEU A 150 -14.41 4.72 6.17
CA LEU A 150 -14.27 5.68 7.25
C LEU A 150 -15.43 5.50 8.23
N GLY A 151 -15.11 5.15 9.47
CA GLY A 151 -16.09 4.99 10.53
C GLY A 151 -16.59 6.34 11.05
N GLY A 152 -17.74 6.29 11.76
CA GLY A 152 -18.31 7.49 12.37
C GLY A 152 -17.37 8.20 13.36
N GLU A 153 -16.40 7.48 13.92
CA GLU A 153 -15.41 8.04 14.85
C GLU A 153 -14.46 9.03 14.15
N PHE A 154 -14.07 8.76 12.89
CA PHE A 154 -13.29 9.69 12.08
C PHE A 154 -13.97 11.07 12.02
N PHE A 155 -15.26 11.07 11.71
CA PHE A 155 -16.03 12.32 11.58
C PHE A 155 -16.25 13.00 12.94
N ARG A 156 -16.45 12.23 14.01
CA ARG A 156 -16.63 12.78 15.36
C ARG A 156 -15.38 13.45 15.91
N ARG A 157 -14.20 12.90 15.62
CA ARG A 157 -12.92 13.45 16.05
C ARG A 157 -12.51 14.67 15.23
N GLY A 158 -13.05 14.84 14.03
CA GLY A 158 -12.69 15.93 13.13
C GLY A 158 -11.23 15.91 12.68
N LEU A 159 -10.65 14.70 12.56
CA LEU A 159 -9.27 14.52 12.18
C LEU A 159 -9.05 14.83 10.70
N SER A 160 -7.95 15.46 10.38
CA SER A 160 -7.48 15.59 9.01
C SER A 160 -6.92 14.25 8.49
N PHE A 161 -6.83 14.10 7.18
CA PHE A 161 -6.22 12.91 6.58
C PHE A 161 -4.74 12.78 6.95
N ASP A 162 -4.02 13.89 7.07
CA ASP A 162 -2.61 13.85 7.48
C ASP A 162 -2.44 13.35 8.92
N GLU A 163 -3.33 13.74 9.84
CA GLU A 163 -3.31 13.22 11.22
C GLU A 163 -3.58 11.71 11.24
N VAL A 164 -4.58 11.23 10.49
CA VAL A 164 -4.88 9.80 10.40
C VAL A 164 -3.73 9.02 9.75
N ASN A 165 -3.18 9.52 8.67
CA ASN A 165 -2.04 8.89 8.01
C ASN A 165 -0.77 8.91 8.90
N GLY A 166 -0.60 9.93 9.74
CA GLY A 166 0.47 9.99 10.75
C GLY A 166 0.44 8.83 11.73
N MET A 167 -0.76 8.36 12.10
CA MET A 167 -0.93 7.22 13.01
C MET A 167 -0.36 5.90 12.45
N VAL A 168 -0.18 5.79 11.13
CA VAL A 168 0.44 4.62 10.49
C VAL A 168 1.84 4.34 11.05
N ASP A 169 2.61 5.39 11.34
CA ASP A 169 3.98 5.24 11.85
C ASP A 169 4.00 4.61 13.25
N ASP A 170 2.96 4.85 14.05
CA ASP A 170 2.83 4.36 15.41
C ASP A 170 2.20 2.95 15.47
N TYR A 171 1.27 2.64 14.58
CA TYR A 171 0.42 1.45 14.69
C TYR A 171 0.71 0.35 13.68
N LEU A 172 1.25 0.67 12.49
CA LEU A 172 1.46 -0.32 11.43
C LEU A 172 2.44 -1.43 11.85
N GLY A 173 1.94 -2.66 11.86
CA GLY A 173 2.74 -3.83 12.22
C GLY A 173 3.04 -3.95 13.71
N VAL A 174 2.37 -3.18 14.57
CA VAL A 174 2.48 -3.32 16.03
C VAL A 174 1.57 -4.47 16.47
N PRO A 175 2.07 -5.48 17.20
CA PRO A 175 1.25 -6.57 17.70
C PRO A 175 0.10 -6.09 18.60
N ASN A 176 -1.05 -6.75 18.52
CA ASN A 176 -2.26 -6.34 19.25
C ASN A 176 -2.05 -6.24 20.77
N ASP A 177 -1.26 -7.17 21.35
CA ASP A 177 -0.93 -7.13 22.79
C ASP A 177 -0.15 -5.87 23.19
N SER A 178 0.65 -5.34 22.27
CA SER A 178 1.41 -4.10 22.47
C SER A 178 0.54 -2.84 22.27
N LEU A 179 -0.48 -2.92 21.44
CA LEU A 179 -1.40 -1.81 21.18
C LEU A 179 -2.30 -1.49 22.37
N ALA A 180 -2.69 -2.48 23.16
CA ALA A 180 -3.40 -2.28 24.41
C ALA A 180 -2.64 -1.38 25.41
N VAL A 181 -1.30 -1.34 25.29
CA VAL A 181 -0.42 -0.49 26.13
C VAL A 181 -0.29 0.91 25.56
N ILE A 182 -0.43 1.09 24.25
CA ILE A 182 -0.26 2.39 23.57
C ILE A 182 -1.54 3.25 23.63
N GLY A 183 -2.69 2.65 23.98
CA GLY A 183 -3.91 3.43 24.24
C GLY A 183 -4.94 3.54 23.12
N GLY A 184 -4.99 2.57 22.22
CA GLY A 184 -6.30 2.22 21.65
C GLY A 184 -6.79 2.89 20.38
N ASP A 185 -6.01 3.59 19.59
CA ASP A 185 -6.48 4.09 18.29
C ASP A 185 -6.32 3.06 17.13
N GLU A 186 -5.81 1.85 17.42
CA GLU A 186 -5.68 0.79 16.44
C GLU A 186 -7.01 0.39 15.79
N GLU A 187 -8.04 0.26 16.63
CA GLU A 187 -9.38 -0.08 16.16
C GLU A 187 -9.95 0.96 15.21
N PHE A 188 -9.48 2.19 15.37
CA PHE A 188 -9.86 3.30 14.52
C PHE A 188 -9.13 3.30 13.17
N VAL A 189 -7.85 2.93 13.14
CA VAL A 189 -6.98 3.04 11.96
C VAL A 189 -7.08 1.83 11.03
N PHE A 190 -7.25 0.61 11.59
CA PHE A 190 -7.13 -0.65 10.85
C PHE A 190 -8.37 -1.57 10.90
N ARG A 191 -9.53 -1.06 11.24
CA ARG A 191 -10.82 -1.79 11.19
C ARG A 191 -11.78 -1.26 10.16
#